data_8f84ac39a18a819c1a218cfb47509f48
#
_entry.id   8f84ac39a18a819c1a218cfb47509f48
#
_cell.length_a   1.000
_cell.length_b   1.000
_cell.length_c   1.000
_cell.angle_alpha   90.00
_cell.angle_beta   90.00
_cell.angle_gamma   90.00
#
_symmetry.space_group_name_H-M   'P 1'
#
loop_
_entity.id
_entity.type
_entity.pdbx_description
1 polymer ?
#
loop_
_entity_poly.entity_id
_entity_poly.type
_entity_poly.pdbx_seq_one_letter_code
_entity_poly.pdbx_strand_id
1 'polypeptide(L)'
;MTAASPSLAVSFASLEFQNPLLLAAGTAAYGREIAGVMDLDALGGIVTKAVSPTPRRGAPAPRVADFEGGMINAVGLANPGVETVRDQELPWLAAKLHHARVIVNVVGDTLEDFATVVAELDDAEGVSAFELNVSCPNVKAGGMEFGADPGTLDRLVTLARAATGRPITVKLSPMLVDIAASARVAVDAGADALTLVNTIPGLVIDVETRVPALGYGSGGVSGVGLLPVGVLAVWKVHRAVDVPLIGVGGVSHGTDVIQYMLAGATLVGMGTAAMKDPRAPERVLKELASWCHSHRINSLEEIIGKLEWPA
;
A
#
# COMPACT_ATOMS: atom_id res chain seq x y z
N MET A 1 18.89 6.53 35.05
CA MET A 1 19.08 6.97 33.64
C MET A 1 17.86 6.48 32.90
N THR A 2 16.98 7.36 32.49
CA THR A 2 15.86 7.00 31.59
C THR A 2 16.49 6.57 30.26
N ALA A 3 16.28 5.30 29.89
CA ALA A 3 16.67 4.82 28.57
C ALA A 3 16.03 5.73 27.50
N ALA A 4 16.79 6.15 26.49
CA ALA A 4 16.26 6.91 25.38
C ALA A 4 15.16 6.09 24.71
N SER A 5 14.08 6.75 24.27
CA SER A 5 13.05 6.07 23.50
C SER A 5 13.66 5.50 22.20
N PRO A 6 13.29 4.27 21.80
CA PRO A 6 13.80 3.68 20.56
C PRO A 6 13.44 4.56 19.36
N SER A 7 14.37 4.68 18.40
CA SER A 7 14.09 5.34 17.14
C SER A 7 13.19 4.46 16.28
N LEU A 8 12.02 4.96 15.89
CA LEU A 8 11.15 4.29 14.93
C LEU A 8 11.39 4.77 13.48
N ALA A 9 12.32 5.71 13.28
CA ALA A 9 12.67 6.19 11.95
C ALA A 9 13.31 5.09 11.11
N VAL A 10 12.99 5.08 9.80
CA VAL A 10 13.54 4.13 8.83
C VAL A 10 13.82 4.84 7.51
N SER A 11 14.87 4.39 6.81
CA SER A 11 15.18 4.82 5.44
C SER A 11 14.52 3.89 4.43
N PHE A 12 13.86 4.46 3.42
CA PHE A 12 13.16 3.71 2.37
C PHE A 12 13.43 4.34 1.01
N ALA A 13 14.09 3.60 0.11
CA ALA A 13 14.65 4.14 -1.11
C ALA A 13 15.52 5.39 -0.80
N SER A 14 15.23 6.54 -1.36
CA SER A 14 15.94 7.80 -1.09
C SER A 14 15.24 8.69 -0.05
N LEU A 15 14.27 8.16 0.71
CA LEU A 15 13.41 8.93 1.61
C LEU A 15 13.60 8.48 3.06
N GLU A 16 13.47 9.45 3.99
CA GLU A 16 13.40 9.20 5.43
C GLU A 16 11.95 9.25 5.91
N PHE A 17 11.57 8.26 6.72
CA PHE A 17 10.26 8.16 7.37
C PHE A 17 10.44 8.19 8.88
N GLN A 18 9.63 8.99 9.57
CA GLN A 18 9.71 9.13 11.04
C GLN A 18 9.31 7.85 11.80
N ASN A 19 8.55 6.96 11.16
CA ASN A 19 8.19 5.63 11.62
C ASN A 19 7.75 4.77 10.43
N PRO A 20 7.68 3.43 10.56
CA PRO A 20 7.41 2.54 9.45
C PRO A 20 5.93 2.43 9.05
N LEU A 21 4.99 3.04 9.80
CA LEU A 21 3.57 2.80 9.61
C LEU A 21 2.97 3.74 8.57
N LEU A 22 2.34 3.16 7.54
CA LEU A 22 1.60 3.88 6.51
C LEU A 22 0.11 3.56 6.59
N LEU A 23 -0.74 4.46 6.10
CA LEU A 23 -2.09 4.08 5.66
C LEU A 23 -2.01 3.56 4.23
N ALA A 24 -2.49 2.33 4.03
CA ALA A 24 -2.49 1.67 2.72
C ALA A 24 -3.43 2.38 1.74
N ALA A 25 -3.17 2.21 0.43
CA ALA A 25 -3.93 2.85 -0.64
C ALA A 25 -5.45 2.72 -0.47
N GLY A 26 -6.14 3.85 -0.58
CA GLY A 26 -7.60 3.92 -0.48
C GLY A 26 -8.18 3.90 0.94
N THR A 27 -7.35 3.70 1.99
CA THR A 27 -7.80 3.69 3.40
C THR A 27 -8.21 5.09 3.87
N ALA A 28 -7.43 6.10 3.53
CA ALA A 28 -7.64 7.49 3.94
C ALA A 28 -8.18 8.38 2.80
N ALA A 29 -8.59 7.81 1.68
CA ALA A 29 -8.82 8.55 0.45
C ALA A 29 -7.66 9.52 0.16
N TYR A 30 -7.88 10.84 0.26
CA TYR A 30 -6.84 11.87 0.17
C TYR A 30 -6.62 12.56 1.52
N GLY A 31 -7.03 11.94 2.63
CA GLY A 31 -6.78 12.40 4.00
C GLY A 31 -7.86 13.29 4.60
N ARG A 32 -8.59 14.06 3.79
CA ARG A 32 -9.60 15.04 4.29
C ARG A 32 -10.67 14.40 5.14
N GLU A 33 -11.15 13.22 4.75
CA GLU A 33 -12.26 12.53 5.38
C GLU A 33 -11.95 12.07 6.80
N ILE A 34 -10.67 11.80 7.08
CA ILE A 34 -10.26 11.25 8.38
C ILE A 34 -9.39 12.20 9.22
N ALA A 35 -8.94 13.33 8.67
CA ALA A 35 -8.08 14.29 9.38
C ALA A 35 -8.72 14.87 10.66
N GLY A 36 -10.05 14.83 10.78
CA GLY A 36 -10.75 15.26 11.99
C GLY A 36 -10.74 14.25 13.14
N VAL A 37 -10.36 13.00 12.87
CA VAL A 37 -10.42 11.90 13.84
C VAL A 37 -9.11 11.13 13.98
N MET A 38 -8.11 11.43 13.15
CA MET A 38 -6.78 10.82 13.16
C MET A 38 -5.72 11.89 12.91
N ASP A 39 -4.63 11.85 13.68
CA ASP A 39 -3.43 12.63 13.37
C ASP A 39 -2.64 11.93 12.26
N LEU A 40 -2.84 12.40 11.03
CA LEU A 40 -2.17 11.85 9.86
C LEU A 40 -0.67 12.16 9.84
N ASP A 41 -0.26 13.30 10.41
CA ASP A 41 1.15 13.72 10.43
C ASP A 41 1.99 12.97 11.46
N ALA A 42 1.36 12.22 12.38
CA ALA A 42 2.04 11.32 13.31
C ALA A 42 2.48 10.00 12.65
N LEU A 43 1.97 9.67 11.47
CA LEU A 43 2.31 8.44 10.74
C LEU A 43 3.61 8.60 9.94
N GLY A 44 4.22 7.49 9.51
CA GLY A 44 5.30 7.53 8.53
C GLY A 44 4.83 8.12 7.21
N GLY A 45 3.60 7.79 6.80
CA GLY A 45 3.01 8.36 5.60
C GLY A 45 1.62 7.84 5.28
N ILE A 46 1.09 8.33 4.17
CA ILE A 46 -0.15 7.85 3.57
C ILE A 46 0.09 7.44 2.12
N VAL A 47 -0.55 6.35 1.70
CA VAL A 47 -0.71 6.02 0.29
C VAL A 47 -2.10 6.50 -0.11
N THR A 48 -2.18 7.40 -1.09
CA THR A 48 -3.44 8.01 -1.51
C THR A 48 -4.39 6.97 -2.12
N LYS A 49 -5.66 7.35 -2.25
CA LYS A 49 -6.56 6.67 -3.17
C LYS A 49 -5.99 6.71 -4.58
N ALA A 50 -6.33 5.70 -5.39
CA ALA A 50 -5.88 5.60 -6.76
C ALA A 50 -6.18 6.87 -7.57
N VAL A 51 -5.23 7.25 -8.44
CA VAL A 51 -5.35 8.37 -9.37
C VAL A 51 -5.26 7.83 -10.79
N SER A 52 -6.19 8.20 -11.66
CA SER A 52 -6.20 7.91 -13.09
C SER A 52 -6.19 9.20 -13.92
N PRO A 53 -5.83 9.18 -15.22
CA PRO A 53 -5.81 10.40 -16.03
C PRO A 53 -7.16 11.14 -16.03
N THR A 54 -8.26 10.39 -16.09
CA THR A 54 -9.62 10.95 -16.08
C THR A 54 -10.40 10.47 -14.86
N PRO A 55 -11.45 11.22 -14.43
CA PRO A 55 -12.30 10.81 -13.32
C PRO A 55 -12.96 9.46 -13.54
N ARG A 56 -13.04 8.64 -12.49
CA ARG A 56 -13.73 7.34 -12.49
C ARG A 56 -14.88 7.32 -11.49
N ARG A 57 -16.06 6.95 -11.95
CA ARG A 57 -17.26 6.82 -11.10
C ARG A 57 -17.12 5.65 -10.10
N GLY A 58 -16.40 4.59 -10.48
CA GLY A 58 -16.28 3.36 -9.69
C GLY A 58 -17.47 2.41 -9.82
N ALA A 59 -17.44 1.36 -9.01
CA ALA A 59 -18.44 0.29 -9.00
C ALA A 59 -19.80 0.75 -8.40
N PRO A 60 -20.91 0.04 -8.68
CA PRO A 60 -22.19 0.25 -8.00
C PRO A 60 -22.08 0.02 -6.49
N ALA A 61 -22.91 0.74 -5.73
CA ALA A 61 -23.04 0.49 -4.28
C ALA A 61 -23.96 -0.75 -4.02
N PRO A 62 -23.79 -1.42 -2.86
CA PRO A 62 -22.76 -1.24 -1.81
C PRO A 62 -21.35 -1.58 -2.31
N ARG A 63 -20.36 -0.78 -1.90
CA ARG A 63 -18.95 -0.93 -2.33
C ARG A 63 -18.07 -1.59 -1.29
N VAL A 64 -18.57 -1.68 -0.06
CA VAL A 64 -17.87 -2.26 1.10
C VAL A 64 -18.88 -3.07 1.89
N ALA A 65 -18.48 -4.22 2.39
CA ALA A 65 -19.24 -5.03 3.33
C ALA A 65 -18.28 -5.68 4.35
N ASP A 66 -18.75 -5.81 5.58
CA ASP A 66 -18.03 -6.50 6.65
C ASP A 66 -18.37 -7.99 6.63
N PHE A 67 -17.42 -8.79 7.10
CA PHE A 67 -17.63 -10.18 7.50
C PHE A 67 -16.75 -10.48 8.73
N GLU A 68 -16.96 -11.61 9.37
CA GLU A 68 -16.16 -12.01 10.54
C GLU A 68 -14.66 -12.10 10.16
N GLY A 69 -13.83 -11.34 10.85
CA GLY A 69 -12.38 -11.29 10.62
C GLY A 69 -11.91 -10.38 9.47
N GLY A 70 -12.82 -9.72 8.71
CA GLY A 70 -12.37 -8.92 7.58
C GLY A 70 -13.37 -7.94 7.01
N MET A 71 -13.06 -7.54 5.80
CA MET A 71 -13.88 -6.66 4.95
C MET A 71 -13.70 -7.09 3.49
N ILE A 72 -14.77 -6.99 2.72
CA ILE A 72 -14.73 -7.13 1.27
C ILE A 72 -15.08 -5.79 0.62
N ASN A 73 -14.37 -5.43 -0.45
CA ASN A 73 -14.63 -4.17 -1.15
C ASN A 73 -14.58 -4.33 -2.67
N ALA A 74 -15.41 -3.57 -3.35
CA ALA A 74 -15.37 -3.34 -4.79
C ALA A 74 -15.62 -1.86 -5.05
N VAL A 75 -14.60 -1.03 -4.81
CA VAL A 75 -14.69 0.43 -5.02
C VAL A 75 -14.65 0.77 -6.51
N GLY A 76 -14.02 -0.06 -7.33
CA GLY A 76 -13.92 0.14 -8.78
C GLY A 76 -13.05 1.33 -9.13
N LEU A 77 -12.00 1.60 -8.34
CA LEU A 77 -11.01 2.66 -8.54
C LEU A 77 -11.62 4.06 -8.67
N ALA A 78 -12.79 4.31 -8.04
CA ALA A 78 -13.44 5.63 -8.03
C ALA A 78 -12.47 6.71 -7.58
N ASN A 79 -12.26 7.75 -8.40
CA ASN A 79 -11.33 8.85 -8.11
C ASN A 79 -11.70 10.08 -8.96
N PRO A 80 -11.27 11.28 -8.56
CA PRO A 80 -11.63 12.53 -9.25
C PRO A 80 -10.78 12.85 -10.49
N GLY A 81 -9.80 12.01 -10.85
CA GLY A 81 -8.84 12.26 -11.93
C GLY A 81 -7.62 13.07 -11.50
N VAL A 82 -6.57 13.02 -12.30
CA VAL A 82 -5.26 13.60 -12.00
C VAL A 82 -5.30 15.10 -11.80
N GLU A 83 -6.06 15.83 -12.61
CA GLU A 83 -6.19 17.29 -12.53
C GLU A 83 -6.74 17.73 -11.16
N THR A 84 -7.84 17.13 -10.70
CA THR A 84 -8.41 17.44 -9.37
C THR A 84 -7.44 17.08 -8.24
N VAL A 85 -6.75 15.96 -8.36
CA VAL A 85 -5.77 15.53 -7.34
C VAL A 85 -4.61 16.51 -7.29
N ARG A 86 -4.06 16.91 -8.44
CA ARG A 86 -2.97 17.89 -8.52
C ARG A 86 -3.36 19.25 -7.96
N ASP A 87 -4.55 19.75 -8.30
CA ASP A 87 -4.93 21.14 -8.04
C ASP A 87 -5.63 21.32 -6.68
N GLN A 88 -6.16 20.26 -6.06
CA GLN A 88 -6.94 20.36 -4.83
C GLN A 88 -6.45 19.46 -3.70
N GLU A 89 -6.18 18.18 -3.98
CA GLU A 89 -5.89 17.21 -2.92
C GLU A 89 -4.43 17.25 -2.47
N LEU A 90 -3.50 17.31 -3.39
CA LEU A 90 -2.06 17.36 -3.05
C LEU A 90 -1.69 18.68 -2.35
N PRO A 91 -2.14 19.87 -2.77
CA PRO A 91 -1.88 21.09 -2.03
C PRO A 91 -2.45 21.08 -0.61
N TRP A 92 -3.63 20.46 -0.41
CA TRP A 92 -4.18 20.29 0.92
C TRP A 92 -3.32 19.35 1.78
N LEU A 93 -2.86 18.23 1.22
CA LEU A 93 -1.96 17.31 1.91
C LEU A 93 -0.64 17.99 2.28
N ALA A 94 -0.02 18.72 1.34
CA ALA A 94 1.21 19.45 1.58
C ALA A 94 1.08 20.50 2.70
N ALA A 95 -0.10 21.16 2.79
CA ALA A 95 -0.38 22.11 3.86
C ALA A 95 -0.65 21.47 5.24
N LYS A 96 -0.97 20.17 5.28
CA LYS A 96 -1.34 19.45 6.52
C LYS A 96 -0.24 18.52 7.03
N LEU A 97 0.55 17.93 6.14
CA LEU A 97 1.56 16.93 6.48
C LEU A 97 2.95 17.56 6.38
N HIS A 98 3.65 17.64 7.50
CA HIS A 98 5.00 18.19 7.58
C HIS A 98 6.07 17.10 7.79
N HIS A 99 5.67 15.98 8.38
CA HIS A 99 6.53 14.83 8.71
C HIS A 99 6.13 13.59 7.92
N ALA A 100 4.82 13.32 7.81
CA ALA A 100 4.31 12.18 7.08
C ALA A 100 4.51 12.32 5.57
N ARG A 101 4.97 11.24 4.92
CA ARG A 101 5.20 11.21 3.46
C ARG A 101 3.93 10.87 2.70
N VAL A 102 3.80 11.42 1.50
CA VAL A 102 2.68 11.12 0.60
C VAL A 102 3.17 10.27 -0.57
N ILE A 103 2.65 9.06 -0.69
CA ILE A 103 2.87 8.16 -1.81
C ILE A 103 1.61 8.16 -2.67
N VAL A 104 1.70 8.59 -3.91
CA VAL A 104 0.54 8.67 -4.81
C VAL A 104 0.31 7.32 -5.47
N ASN A 105 -0.85 6.69 -5.22
CA ASN A 105 -1.24 5.44 -5.88
C ASN A 105 -1.77 5.72 -7.30
N VAL A 106 -1.16 5.10 -8.30
CA VAL A 106 -1.42 5.34 -9.73
C VAL A 106 -2.10 4.13 -10.36
N VAL A 107 -3.13 4.39 -11.18
CA VAL A 107 -3.85 3.38 -11.97
C VAL A 107 -4.12 3.88 -13.37
N GLY A 108 -4.28 2.96 -14.32
CA GLY A 108 -4.62 3.25 -15.71
C GLY A 108 -5.40 2.11 -16.36
N ASP A 109 -5.96 2.35 -17.55
CA ASP A 109 -6.54 1.34 -18.43
C ASP A 109 -5.53 0.90 -19.50
N THR A 110 -4.49 1.71 -19.73
CA THR A 110 -3.37 1.45 -20.63
C THR A 110 -2.05 1.65 -19.89
N LEU A 111 -0.95 1.18 -20.44
CA LEU A 111 0.39 1.39 -19.88
C LEU A 111 0.76 2.87 -19.86
N GLU A 112 0.36 3.59 -20.90
CA GLU A 112 0.60 5.01 -21.11
C GLU A 112 -0.15 5.87 -20.06
N ASP A 113 -1.31 5.42 -19.58
CA ASP A 113 -2.07 6.11 -18.52
C ASP A 113 -1.25 6.24 -17.23
N PHE A 114 -0.49 5.19 -16.87
CA PHE A 114 0.38 5.24 -15.68
C PHE A 114 1.48 6.29 -15.84
N ALA A 115 2.16 6.31 -17.00
CA ALA A 115 3.19 7.31 -17.28
C ALA A 115 2.63 8.72 -17.33
N THR A 116 1.42 8.90 -17.88
CA THR A 116 0.73 10.19 -17.93
C THR A 116 0.45 10.73 -16.52
N VAL A 117 -0.14 9.93 -15.64
CA VAL A 117 -0.42 10.36 -14.25
C VAL A 117 0.88 10.69 -13.51
N VAL A 118 1.92 9.85 -13.66
CA VAL A 118 3.22 10.08 -13.04
C VAL A 118 3.83 11.41 -13.53
N ALA A 119 3.84 11.65 -14.85
CA ALA A 119 4.39 12.88 -15.45
C ALA A 119 3.63 14.14 -15.00
N GLU A 120 2.29 14.08 -14.92
CA GLU A 120 1.46 15.22 -14.50
C GLU A 120 1.59 15.56 -13.01
N LEU A 121 2.07 14.63 -12.20
CA LEU A 121 2.24 14.81 -10.74
C LEU A 121 3.71 14.86 -10.30
N ASP A 122 4.68 14.76 -11.22
CA ASP A 122 6.10 14.68 -10.86
C ASP A 122 6.60 15.93 -10.14
N ASP A 123 6.14 17.10 -10.53
CA ASP A 123 6.48 18.39 -9.92
C ASP A 123 5.48 18.86 -8.86
N ALA A 124 4.41 18.09 -8.61
CA ALA A 124 3.37 18.48 -7.65
C ALA A 124 3.92 18.53 -6.23
N GLU A 125 3.53 19.59 -5.50
CA GLU A 125 3.91 19.79 -4.10
C GLU A 125 3.35 18.66 -3.22
N GLY A 126 4.17 18.20 -2.27
CA GLY A 126 3.78 17.18 -1.28
C GLY A 126 3.96 15.75 -1.77
N VAL A 127 4.15 15.48 -3.07
CA VAL A 127 4.42 14.11 -3.56
C VAL A 127 5.82 13.67 -3.15
N SER A 128 5.91 12.53 -2.43
CA SER A 128 7.18 11.93 -2.05
C SER A 128 7.59 10.78 -2.98
N ALA A 129 6.64 9.96 -3.40
CA ALA A 129 6.86 8.78 -4.24
C ALA A 129 5.57 8.40 -4.98
N PHE A 130 5.67 7.45 -5.92
CA PHE A 130 4.53 6.86 -6.62
C PHE A 130 4.41 5.36 -6.31
N GLU A 131 3.15 4.88 -6.16
CA GLU A 131 2.83 3.46 -6.07
C GLU A 131 2.05 3.04 -7.32
N LEU A 132 2.67 2.26 -8.20
CA LEU A 132 2.00 1.71 -9.38
C LEU A 132 1.15 0.51 -8.98
N ASN A 133 -0.17 0.63 -9.09
CA ASN A 133 -1.10 -0.44 -8.74
C ASN A 133 -1.35 -1.35 -9.96
N VAL A 134 -0.48 -2.33 -10.16
CA VAL A 134 -0.51 -3.24 -11.31
C VAL A 134 -1.44 -4.44 -11.14
N SER A 135 -2.15 -4.52 -10.01
CA SER A 135 -3.16 -5.56 -9.75
C SER A 135 -4.53 -5.22 -10.35
N CYS A 136 -4.65 -4.13 -11.12
CA CYS A 136 -5.88 -3.80 -11.82
C CYS A 136 -6.05 -4.70 -13.05
N PRO A 137 -7.29 -5.15 -13.34
CA PRO A 137 -7.57 -5.91 -14.55
C PRO A 137 -7.29 -5.07 -15.81
N ASN A 138 -6.47 -5.58 -16.71
CA ASN A 138 -6.31 -5.02 -18.05
C ASN A 138 -7.51 -5.42 -18.91
N VAL A 139 -8.46 -4.52 -19.08
CA VAL A 139 -9.69 -4.77 -19.85
C VAL A 139 -9.36 -5.14 -21.31
N LYS A 140 -8.33 -4.54 -21.90
CA LYS A 140 -7.87 -4.83 -23.27
C LYS A 140 -7.21 -6.21 -23.41
N ALA A 141 -6.63 -6.74 -22.33
CA ALA A 141 -6.02 -8.07 -22.28
C ALA A 141 -6.95 -9.13 -21.64
N GLY A 142 -8.27 -8.98 -21.78
CA GLY A 142 -9.25 -9.95 -21.28
C GLY A 142 -9.42 -10.00 -19.77
N GLY A 143 -9.06 -8.92 -19.05
CA GLY A 143 -9.21 -8.82 -17.59
C GLY A 143 -8.04 -9.35 -16.77
N MET A 144 -6.95 -9.75 -17.42
CA MET A 144 -5.72 -10.15 -16.71
C MET A 144 -5.09 -8.93 -16.01
N GLU A 145 -4.55 -9.12 -14.80
CA GLU A 145 -3.81 -8.06 -14.09
C GLU A 145 -2.56 -7.67 -14.88
N PHE A 146 -2.23 -6.36 -14.92
CA PHE A 146 -1.00 -5.88 -15.57
C PHE A 146 0.27 -6.55 -15.02
N GLY A 147 0.29 -6.84 -13.72
CA GLY A 147 1.41 -7.52 -13.04
C GLY A 147 1.53 -9.02 -13.31
N ALA A 148 0.55 -9.64 -13.99
CA ALA A 148 0.55 -11.09 -14.24
C ALA A 148 1.36 -11.49 -15.48
N ASP A 149 1.53 -10.57 -16.46
CA ASP A 149 2.36 -10.79 -17.64
C ASP A 149 3.70 -10.05 -17.50
N PRO A 150 4.84 -10.77 -17.47
CA PRO A 150 6.16 -10.16 -17.27
C PRO A 150 6.49 -9.06 -18.28
N GLY A 151 6.14 -9.24 -19.56
CA GLY A 151 6.43 -8.26 -20.61
C GLY A 151 5.59 -6.98 -20.47
N THR A 152 4.36 -7.11 -20.03
CA THR A 152 3.46 -5.98 -19.73
C THR A 152 3.95 -5.23 -18.50
N LEU A 153 4.34 -5.94 -17.43
CA LEU A 153 4.88 -5.37 -16.21
C LEU A 153 6.17 -4.57 -16.48
N ASP A 154 7.11 -5.16 -17.21
CA ASP A 154 8.37 -4.51 -17.60
C ASP A 154 8.11 -3.19 -18.33
N ARG A 155 7.28 -3.22 -19.39
CA ARG A 155 6.95 -2.03 -20.18
C ARG A 155 6.25 -0.96 -19.35
N LEU A 156 5.31 -1.34 -18.48
CA LEU A 156 4.58 -0.40 -17.62
C LEU A 156 5.54 0.35 -16.69
N VAL A 157 6.42 -0.41 -15.99
CA VAL A 157 7.38 0.18 -15.05
C VAL A 157 8.41 1.04 -15.79
N THR A 158 8.93 0.57 -16.92
CA THR A 158 9.86 1.35 -17.76
C THR A 158 9.25 2.69 -18.21
N LEU A 159 8.00 2.70 -18.66
CA LEU A 159 7.31 3.93 -19.06
C LEU A 159 7.11 4.88 -17.88
N ALA A 160 6.68 4.37 -16.73
CA ALA A 160 6.51 5.18 -15.54
C ALA A 160 7.85 5.73 -15.03
N ARG A 161 8.92 4.91 -15.06
CA ARG A 161 10.28 5.35 -14.67
C ARG A 161 10.81 6.48 -15.55
N ALA A 162 10.55 6.43 -16.85
CA ALA A 162 10.96 7.50 -17.75
C ALA A 162 10.23 8.85 -17.49
N ALA A 163 9.11 8.82 -16.78
CA ALA A 163 8.26 9.98 -16.51
C ALA A 163 8.61 10.72 -15.21
N THR A 164 9.47 10.18 -14.33
CA THR A 164 9.78 10.79 -13.02
C THR A 164 11.19 10.46 -12.54
N GLY A 165 11.77 11.34 -11.73
CA GLY A 165 12.98 11.06 -10.95
C GLY A 165 12.68 10.61 -9.50
N ARG A 166 11.40 10.67 -9.07
CA ARG A 166 10.98 10.28 -7.71
C ARG A 166 10.98 8.77 -7.53
N PRO A 167 11.04 8.26 -6.29
CA PRO A 167 10.92 6.83 -6.03
C PRO A 167 9.60 6.24 -6.56
N ILE A 168 9.71 5.07 -7.18
CA ILE A 168 8.57 4.26 -7.66
C ILE A 168 8.52 2.96 -6.86
N THR A 169 7.37 2.67 -6.24
CA THR A 169 7.05 1.34 -5.71
C THR A 169 6.01 0.66 -6.60
N VAL A 170 6.14 -0.65 -6.80
CA VAL A 170 5.18 -1.46 -7.58
C VAL A 170 4.40 -2.36 -6.64
N LYS A 171 3.05 -2.22 -6.65
CA LYS A 171 2.18 -3.02 -5.79
C LYS A 171 1.72 -4.29 -6.48
N LEU A 172 2.22 -5.42 -5.98
CA LEU A 172 1.97 -6.74 -6.54
C LEU A 172 0.75 -7.43 -5.90
N SER A 173 0.13 -8.30 -6.69
CA SER A 173 -1.00 -9.13 -6.28
C SER A 173 -0.51 -10.38 -5.52
N PRO A 174 -1.23 -10.84 -4.48
CA PRO A 174 -0.95 -12.11 -3.84
C PRO A 174 -1.33 -13.32 -4.72
N MET A 175 -2.04 -13.07 -5.82
CA MET A 175 -2.51 -14.11 -6.74
C MET A 175 -1.49 -14.49 -7.82
N LEU A 176 -0.34 -13.81 -7.87
CA LEU A 176 0.73 -14.14 -8.81
C LEU A 176 1.31 -15.53 -8.53
N VAL A 177 1.48 -16.33 -9.58
CA VAL A 177 2.01 -17.69 -9.49
C VAL A 177 3.42 -17.71 -8.87
N ASP A 178 4.27 -16.80 -9.32
CA ASP A 178 5.61 -16.55 -8.76
C ASP A 178 5.79 -15.05 -8.51
N ILE A 179 5.43 -14.61 -7.30
CA ILE A 179 5.55 -13.20 -6.91
C ILE A 179 7.02 -12.73 -6.89
N ALA A 180 7.98 -13.63 -6.62
CA ALA A 180 9.39 -13.29 -6.62
C ALA A 180 9.92 -13.06 -8.04
N ALA A 181 9.44 -13.81 -9.04
CA ALA A 181 9.76 -13.57 -10.44
C ALA A 181 9.20 -12.22 -10.91
N SER A 182 7.93 -11.91 -10.62
CA SER A 182 7.34 -10.61 -10.94
C SER A 182 8.05 -9.46 -10.23
N ALA A 183 8.52 -9.67 -8.99
CA ALA A 183 9.31 -8.70 -8.25
C ALA A 183 10.62 -8.36 -8.98
N ARG A 184 11.37 -9.37 -9.44
CA ARG A 184 12.59 -9.16 -10.23
C ARG A 184 12.33 -8.35 -11.49
N VAL A 185 11.29 -8.72 -12.26
CA VAL A 185 10.90 -7.96 -13.46
C VAL A 185 10.63 -6.49 -13.15
N ALA A 186 9.88 -6.20 -12.09
CA ALA A 186 9.59 -4.82 -11.71
C ALA A 186 10.86 -4.03 -11.31
N VAL A 187 11.78 -4.66 -10.56
CA VAL A 187 13.05 -4.05 -10.16
C VAL A 187 13.97 -3.83 -11.36
N ASP A 188 14.11 -4.82 -12.23
CA ASP A 188 14.94 -4.72 -13.45
C ASP A 188 14.42 -3.63 -14.39
N ALA A 189 13.10 -3.39 -14.40
CA ALA A 189 12.46 -2.32 -15.17
C ALA A 189 12.56 -0.92 -14.52
N GLY A 190 13.12 -0.80 -13.30
CA GLY A 190 13.41 0.48 -12.65
C GLY A 190 12.52 0.84 -11.46
N ALA A 191 11.85 -0.13 -10.83
CA ALA A 191 11.19 0.09 -9.55
C ALA A 191 12.23 0.23 -8.43
N ASP A 192 12.10 1.27 -7.59
CA ASP A 192 12.97 1.53 -6.43
C ASP A 192 12.54 0.74 -5.20
N ALA A 193 11.30 0.24 -5.20
CA ALA A 193 10.70 -0.48 -4.07
C ALA A 193 9.50 -1.34 -4.54
N LEU A 194 9.00 -2.21 -3.65
CA LEU A 194 7.82 -3.02 -3.92
C LEU A 194 6.83 -2.98 -2.76
N THR A 195 5.52 -2.98 -3.08
CA THR A 195 4.43 -3.12 -2.10
C THR A 195 3.81 -4.51 -2.19
N LEU A 196 3.72 -5.22 -1.09
CA LEU A 196 3.26 -6.61 -0.95
C LEU A 196 2.28 -6.72 0.22
N VAL A 197 0.97 -6.98 0.03
CA VAL A 197 0.29 -7.40 -1.19
C VAL A 197 -1.02 -6.62 -1.36
N ASN A 198 -1.67 -6.78 -2.53
CA ASN A 198 -3.05 -6.32 -2.72
C ASN A 198 -4.04 -7.31 -2.06
N THR A 199 -5.35 -7.02 -2.13
CA THR A 199 -6.44 -7.86 -1.62
C THR A 199 -6.59 -9.16 -2.43
N ILE A 200 -7.24 -10.18 -1.83
CA ILE A 200 -7.53 -11.47 -2.48
C ILE A 200 -8.98 -11.44 -3.00
N PRO A 201 -9.26 -11.93 -4.21
CA PRO A 201 -10.62 -12.04 -4.71
C PRO A 201 -11.52 -12.88 -3.80
N GLY A 202 -12.75 -12.43 -3.59
CA GLY A 202 -13.73 -13.14 -2.78
C GLY A 202 -15.17 -12.74 -3.07
N LEU A 203 -16.10 -13.44 -2.42
CA LEU A 203 -17.54 -13.22 -2.50
C LEU A 203 -18.15 -13.40 -1.12
N VAL A 204 -18.99 -12.44 -0.70
CA VAL A 204 -19.87 -12.55 0.47
C VAL A 204 -21.32 -12.54 -0.02
N ILE A 205 -22.11 -13.49 0.46
CA ILE A 205 -23.52 -13.66 0.08
C ILE A 205 -24.39 -13.37 1.30
N ASP A 206 -25.40 -12.53 1.13
CA ASP A 206 -26.50 -12.42 2.07
C ASP A 206 -27.38 -13.68 1.90
N VAL A 207 -27.39 -14.54 2.91
CA VAL A 207 -28.06 -15.85 2.81
C VAL A 207 -29.57 -15.76 2.83
N GLU A 208 -30.13 -14.68 3.39
CA GLU A 208 -31.57 -14.47 3.45
C GLU A 208 -32.12 -13.99 2.10
N THR A 209 -31.41 -13.04 1.47
CA THR A 209 -31.81 -12.49 0.17
C THR A 209 -31.20 -13.23 -1.01
N ARG A 210 -30.20 -14.06 -0.78
CA ARG A 210 -29.44 -14.85 -1.77
C ARG A 210 -28.75 -14.00 -2.85
N VAL A 211 -28.35 -12.79 -2.48
CA VAL A 211 -27.63 -11.86 -3.37
C VAL A 211 -26.23 -11.57 -2.83
N PRO A 212 -25.28 -11.15 -3.70
CA PRO A 212 -23.99 -10.66 -3.22
C PRO A 212 -24.13 -9.44 -2.31
N ALA A 213 -23.30 -9.37 -1.27
CA ALA A 213 -23.25 -8.22 -0.36
C ALA A 213 -22.76 -6.94 -1.03
N LEU A 214 -22.02 -7.05 -2.13
CA LEU A 214 -21.53 -5.91 -2.92
C LEU A 214 -22.35 -5.71 -4.19
N GLY A 215 -22.58 -4.45 -4.57
CA GLY A 215 -23.33 -4.08 -5.78
C GLY A 215 -22.66 -4.52 -7.10
N TYR A 216 -21.32 -4.78 -7.07
CA TYR A 216 -20.57 -5.34 -8.20
C TYR A 216 -20.58 -6.89 -8.20
N GLY A 217 -20.99 -7.53 -7.11
CA GLY A 217 -20.97 -8.98 -6.90
C GLY A 217 -19.77 -9.43 -6.08
N SER A 218 -18.63 -9.65 -6.70
CA SER A 218 -17.38 -10.02 -6.02
C SER A 218 -16.52 -8.80 -5.67
N GLY A 219 -15.48 -8.99 -4.85
CA GLY A 219 -14.56 -7.92 -4.47
C GLY A 219 -13.25 -8.43 -3.90
N GLY A 220 -12.42 -7.49 -3.44
CA GLY A 220 -11.18 -7.77 -2.77
C GLY A 220 -11.38 -7.97 -1.26
N VAL A 221 -10.97 -9.12 -0.75
CA VAL A 221 -10.96 -9.46 0.68
C VAL A 221 -9.75 -8.87 1.36
N SER A 222 -9.95 -8.23 2.50
CA SER A 222 -8.92 -7.68 3.38
C SER A 222 -9.25 -7.98 4.85
N GLY A 223 -8.30 -7.75 5.76
CA GLY A 223 -8.46 -8.00 7.20
C GLY A 223 -7.41 -8.98 7.71
N VAL A 224 -7.56 -9.39 8.98
CA VAL A 224 -6.52 -10.12 9.73
C VAL A 224 -6.06 -11.42 9.07
N GLY A 225 -6.93 -12.09 8.31
CA GLY A 225 -6.59 -13.30 7.57
C GLY A 225 -5.54 -13.10 6.47
N LEU A 226 -5.31 -11.86 6.02
CA LEU A 226 -4.28 -11.54 5.04
C LEU A 226 -2.87 -11.43 5.65
N LEU A 227 -2.73 -11.31 6.96
CA LEU A 227 -1.43 -11.15 7.60
C LEU A 227 -0.43 -12.26 7.21
N PRO A 228 -0.73 -13.56 7.42
CA PRO A 228 0.22 -14.61 7.07
C PRO A 228 0.51 -14.69 5.56
N VAL A 229 -0.43 -14.30 4.71
CA VAL A 229 -0.24 -14.28 3.25
C VAL A 229 0.73 -13.16 2.86
N GLY A 230 0.54 -11.96 3.40
CA GLY A 230 1.42 -10.82 3.13
C GLY A 230 2.82 -11.01 3.70
N VAL A 231 2.95 -11.52 4.93
CA VAL A 231 4.25 -11.82 5.56
C VAL A 231 5.05 -12.86 4.74
N LEU A 232 4.38 -13.93 4.26
CA LEU A 232 5.03 -14.91 3.39
C LEU A 232 5.47 -14.30 2.05
N ALA A 233 4.64 -13.44 1.45
CA ALA A 233 4.98 -12.75 0.21
C ALA A 233 6.21 -11.84 0.39
N VAL A 234 6.26 -11.06 1.47
CA VAL A 234 7.42 -10.21 1.82
C VAL A 234 8.67 -11.06 2.00
N TRP A 235 8.59 -12.16 2.75
CA TRP A 235 9.73 -13.04 2.96
C TRP A 235 10.28 -13.64 1.65
N LYS A 236 9.38 -14.08 0.75
CA LYS A 236 9.79 -14.63 -0.56
C LYS A 236 10.49 -13.57 -1.42
N VAL A 237 9.93 -12.36 -1.47
CA VAL A 237 10.44 -11.27 -2.31
C VAL A 237 11.73 -10.69 -1.73
N HIS A 238 11.83 -10.50 -0.41
CA HIS A 238 13.05 -10.05 0.26
C HIS A 238 14.28 -10.91 -0.06
N ARG A 239 14.08 -12.22 -0.29
CA ARG A 239 15.15 -13.15 -0.68
C ARG A 239 15.47 -13.12 -2.18
N ALA A 240 14.71 -12.40 -2.98
CA ALA A 240 14.81 -12.40 -4.44
C ALA A 240 15.30 -11.08 -5.03
N VAL A 241 15.18 -9.98 -4.28
CA VAL A 241 15.57 -8.63 -4.70
C VAL A 241 16.17 -7.84 -3.54
N ASP A 242 16.99 -6.82 -3.84
CA ASP A 242 17.69 -6.00 -2.85
C ASP A 242 17.04 -4.61 -2.62
N VAL A 243 15.81 -4.39 -3.14
CA VAL A 243 15.10 -3.13 -2.93
C VAL A 243 14.24 -3.18 -1.66
N PRO A 244 13.96 -2.03 -0.99
CA PRO A 244 13.13 -1.99 0.19
C PRO A 244 11.68 -2.38 -0.12
N LEU A 245 10.98 -2.95 0.89
CA LEU A 245 9.64 -3.50 0.74
C LEU A 245 8.65 -2.80 1.67
N ILE A 246 7.41 -2.61 1.18
CA ILE A 246 6.24 -2.23 1.96
C ILE A 246 5.39 -3.48 2.17
N GLY A 247 5.24 -3.95 3.42
CA GLY A 247 4.34 -5.05 3.77
C GLY A 247 2.91 -4.54 3.99
N VAL A 248 1.91 -5.15 3.35
CA VAL A 248 0.49 -4.74 3.47
C VAL A 248 -0.40 -5.97 3.59
N GLY A 249 -1.36 -5.91 4.52
CA GLY A 249 -2.39 -6.93 4.73
C GLY A 249 -2.46 -7.41 6.18
N GLY A 250 -3.64 -7.31 6.77
CA GLY A 250 -3.96 -7.87 8.07
C GLY A 250 -3.41 -7.14 9.29
N VAL A 251 -2.67 -6.06 9.14
CA VAL A 251 -2.05 -5.30 10.23
C VAL A 251 -3.10 -4.69 11.14
N SER A 252 -3.04 -5.02 12.44
CA SER A 252 -3.95 -4.55 13.48
C SER A 252 -3.27 -4.30 14.83
N HIS A 253 -2.06 -4.82 15.03
CA HIS A 253 -1.24 -4.70 16.24
C HIS A 253 0.22 -4.36 15.91
N GLY A 254 0.97 -3.85 16.90
CA GLY A 254 2.40 -3.58 16.75
C GLY A 254 3.22 -4.84 16.42
N THR A 255 2.80 -5.99 16.93
CA THR A 255 3.42 -7.29 16.61
C THR A 255 3.26 -7.70 15.15
N ASP A 256 2.20 -7.25 14.46
CA ASP A 256 2.02 -7.52 13.04
C ASP A 256 3.04 -6.73 12.22
N VAL A 257 3.33 -5.49 12.63
CA VAL A 257 4.41 -4.68 12.04
C VAL A 257 5.76 -5.40 12.20
N ILE A 258 6.05 -5.92 13.39
CA ILE A 258 7.28 -6.68 13.66
C ILE A 258 7.38 -7.93 12.77
N GLN A 259 6.28 -8.68 12.57
CA GLN A 259 6.29 -9.84 11.68
C GLN A 259 6.68 -9.46 10.24
N TYR A 260 6.13 -8.38 9.71
CA TYR A 260 6.50 -7.87 8.39
C TYR A 260 7.96 -7.44 8.33
N MET A 261 8.45 -6.73 9.36
CA MET A 261 9.84 -6.28 9.39
C MET A 261 10.82 -7.45 9.49
N LEU A 262 10.55 -8.43 10.35
CA LEU A 262 11.35 -9.67 10.43
C LEU A 262 11.39 -10.42 9.09
N ALA A 263 10.28 -10.41 8.33
CA ALA A 263 10.21 -11.00 6.99
C ALA A 263 10.96 -10.20 5.92
N GLY A 264 11.34 -8.94 6.19
CA GLY A 264 12.13 -8.08 5.30
C GLY A 264 11.45 -6.79 4.84
N ALA A 265 10.26 -6.44 5.35
CA ALA A 265 9.66 -5.15 5.05
C ALA A 265 10.35 -4.01 5.81
N THR A 266 10.51 -2.88 5.16
CA THR A 266 11.00 -1.62 5.77
C THR A 266 9.84 -0.75 6.22
N LEU A 267 8.75 -0.70 5.43
CA LEU A 267 7.52 0.00 5.74
C LEU A 267 6.35 -0.98 5.81
N VAL A 268 5.30 -0.60 6.55
CA VAL A 268 4.14 -1.47 6.76
C VAL A 268 2.84 -0.67 6.62
N GLY A 269 1.97 -1.10 5.72
CA GLY A 269 0.70 -0.44 5.42
C GLY A 269 -0.47 -1.04 6.20
N MET A 270 -1.22 -0.19 6.91
CA MET A 270 -2.48 -0.54 7.58
C MET A 270 -3.67 -0.11 6.73
N GLY A 271 -4.66 -1.00 6.55
CA GLY A 271 -5.90 -0.74 5.82
C GLY A 271 -7.14 -0.95 6.71
N THR A 272 -7.75 -2.13 6.63
CA THR A 272 -9.03 -2.48 7.28
C THR A 272 -9.12 -2.08 8.76
N ALA A 273 -8.06 -2.27 9.54
CA ALA A 273 -8.06 -1.93 10.96
C ALA A 273 -8.21 -0.42 11.20
N ALA A 274 -7.54 0.42 10.39
CA ALA A 274 -7.67 1.89 10.46
C ALA A 274 -9.06 2.38 10.01
N MET A 275 -9.69 1.70 9.04
CA MET A 275 -11.07 2.00 8.64
C MET A 275 -12.09 1.63 9.71
N LYS A 276 -11.86 0.54 10.47
CA LYS A 276 -12.73 0.11 11.57
C LYS A 276 -12.56 0.97 12.83
N ASP A 277 -11.32 1.34 13.16
CA ASP A 277 -10.98 2.19 14.29
C ASP A 277 -9.90 3.20 13.89
N PRO A 278 -10.24 4.48 13.71
CA PRO A 278 -9.28 5.54 13.38
C PRO A 278 -8.15 5.72 14.40
N ARG A 279 -8.31 5.19 15.62
CA ARG A 279 -7.26 5.23 16.68
C ARG A 279 -6.29 4.06 16.58
N ALA A 280 -6.57 3.06 15.73
CA ALA A 280 -5.71 1.88 15.60
C ALA A 280 -4.27 2.22 15.19
N PRO A 281 -3.99 3.15 14.26
CA PRO A 281 -2.61 3.50 13.90
C PRO A 281 -1.80 4.04 15.09
N GLU A 282 -2.37 4.96 15.89
CA GLU A 282 -1.70 5.48 17.08
C GLU A 282 -1.41 4.39 18.11
N ARG A 283 -2.38 3.49 18.33
CA ARG A 283 -2.21 2.34 19.23
C ARG A 283 -1.08 1.42 18.74
N VAL A 284 -1.05 1.10 17.45
CA VAL A 284 -0.02 0.25 16.84
C VAL A 284 1.38 0.85 16.98
N LEU A 285 1.52 2.17 16.79
CA LEU A 285 2.81 2.85 17.01
C LEU A 285 3.27 2.77 18.48
N LYS A 286 2.35 2.91 19.44
CA LYS A 286 2.66 2.74 20.87
C LYS A 286 3.05 1.30 21.21
N GLU A 287 2.34 0.32 20.68
CA GLU A 287 2.66 -1.11 20.83
C GLU A 287 4.04 -1.44 20.23
N LEU A 288 4.35 -0.92 19.04
CA LEU A 288 5.65 -1.07 18.38
C LEU A 288 6.79 -0.49 19.23
N ALA A 289 6.65 0.74 19.69
CA ALA A 289 7.64 1.39 20.56
C ALA A 289 7.85 0.62 21.87
N SER A 290 6.77 0.13 22.47
CA SER A 290 6.83 -0.69 23.71
C SER A 290 7.55 -2.01 23.47
N TRP A 291 7.29 -2.67 22.34
CA TRP A 291 7.97 -3.91 21.96
C TRP A 291 9.48 -3.68 21.77
N CYS A 292 9.88 -2.65 21.00
CA CYS A 292 11.28 -2.28 20.82
C CYS A 292 11.98 -2.02 22.15
N HIS A 293 11.34 -1.26 23.05
CA HIS A 293 11.89 -0.99 24.38
C HIS A 293 12.10 -2.28 25.19
N SER A 294 11.11 -3.18 25.22
CA SER A 294 11.16 -4.44 26.01
C SER A 294 12.21 -5.42 25.45
N HIS A 295 12.49 -5.36 24.14
CA HIS A 295 13.48 -6.21 23.47
C HIS A 295 14.85 -5.53 23.29
N ARG A 296 15.02 -4.30 23.81
CA ARG A 296 16.26 -3.52 23.71
C ARG A 296 16.70 -3.24 22.27
N ILE A 297 15.73 -3.09 21.36
CA ILE A 297 15.94 -2.67 19.97
C ILE A 297 16.03 -1.15 19.95
N ASN A 298 17.18 -0.62 19.50
CA ASN A 298 17.41 0.81 19.43
C ASN A 298 17.03 1.41 18.08
N SER A 299 17.11 0.60 17.00
CA SER A 299 16.71 0.95 15.64
C SER A 299 15.94 -0.21 15.02
N LEU A 300 14.86 0.08 14.31
CA LEU A 300 14.09 -0.93 13.58
C LEU A 300 14.88 -1.65 12.48
N GLU A 301 15.94 -1.04 11.98
CA GLU A 301 16.85 -1.67 11.02
C GLU A 301 17.52 -2.93 11.56
N GLU A 302 17.66 -3.05 12.90
CA GLU A 302 18.23 -4.23 13.55
C GLU A 302 17.40 -5.50 13.33
N ILE A 303 16.10 -5.37 13.03
CA ILE A 303 15.17 -6.50 12.88
C ILE A 303 14.74 -6.76 11.44
N ILE A 304 14.99 -5.85 10.49
CA ILE A 304 14.59 -6.04 9.09
C ILE A 304 15.28 -7.27 8.49
N GLY A 305 14.49 -8.22 8.01
CA GLY A 305 14.98 -9.45 7.37
C GLY A 305 15.67 -10.44 8.32
N LYS A 306 15.49 -10.29 9.64
CA LYS A 306 16.13 -11.16 10.66
C LYS A 306 15.30 -12.36 11.07
N LEU A 307 14.33 -12.78 10.23
CA LEU A 307 13.59 -14.00 10.47
C LEU A 307 14.54 -15.22 10.47
N GLU A 308 14.54 -15.95 11.58
CA GLU A 308 15.23 -17.25 11.68
C GLU A 308 14.33 -18.33 11.06
N TRP A 309 14.79 -18.91 9.96
CA TRP A 309 14.07 -19.98 9.27
C TRP A 309 14.50 -21.34 9.80
N PRO A 310 13.58 -22.29 10.05
CA PRO A 310 13.94 -23.63 10.44
C PRO A 310 14.91 -24.28 9.44
N ALA A 311 15.90 -25.02 9.95
CA ALA A 311 16.92 -25.72 9.15
C ALA A 311 16.30 -26.90 8.36
#